data_222953a7646b100afd081a228d518e5f
#
_entry.id   222953a7646b100afd081a228d518e5f
#
_cell.length_a   1.000
_cell.length_b   1.000
_cell.length_c   1.000
_cell.angle_alpha   90.00
_cell.angle_beta   90.00
_cell.angle_gamma   90.00
#
_symmetry.space_group_name_H-M   'P 1'
#
loop_
_entity.id
_entity.type
_entity.pdbx_description
1 polymer ?
#
loop_
_entity_poly.entity_id
_entity_poly.type
_entity_poly.pdbx_seq_one_letter_code
_entity_poly.pdbx_strand_id
1 'polypeptide(L)'
;MAKIVVDGLNGLTIRELKNDATLEGRIRKVMEMAAEATAESVRDEGAKKFKGKKPSLPLEDMVKPGPTLFTGDAAMIEVWPQGTYTGTRGKPRRAETVGFVLEYGRTDMAARRWFKAGTRKATKKVNSIIMELQGGMA
;
A
#
# COMPACT_ATOMS: atom_id res chain seq x y z
N MET A 1 0.00 3.82 6.78
CA MET A 1 -0.89 4.48 5.84
C MET A 1 -1.89 3.52 5.21
N ALA A 2 -1.66 2.98 4.05
CA ALA A 2 -2.59 1.97 3.53
C ALA A 2 -2.12 0.59 3.98
N LYS A 3 -3.05 -0.24 4.44
CA LYS A 3 -2.75 -1.55 5.00
C LYS A 3 -3.74 -2.56 4.44
N ILE A 4 -3.22 -3.65 3.89
CA ILE A 4 -4.03 -4.74 3.38
C ILE A 4 -3.81 -5.95 4.27
N VAL A 5 -4.89 -6.48 4.80
CA VAL A 5 -4.85 -7.65 5.69
C VAL A 5 -5.76 -8.73 5.13
N VAL A 6 -5.24 -9.93 5.02
CA VAL A 6 -6.02 -11.12 4.65
C VAL A 6 -6.01 -12.07 5.84
N ASP A 7 -7.18 -12.25 6.45
CA ASP A 7 -7.38 -13.14 7.58
C ASP A 7 -7.83 -14.53 7.13
N GLY A 8 -7.87 -15.45 8.07
CA GLY A 8 -8.42 -16.77 7.83
C GLY A 8 -7.51 -17.72 7.07
N LEU A 9 -6.20 -17.46 7.07
CA LEU A 9 -5.22 -18.32 6.39
C LEU A 9 -5.14 -19.72 7.03
N ASN A 10 -5.42 -19.85 8.33
CA ASN A 10 -5.47 -21.14 8.99
C ASN A 10 -6.64 -22.00 8.52
N GLY A 11 -7.69 -21.37 7.99
CA GLY A 11 -8.80 -22.07 7.35
C GLY A 11 -8.44 -22.63 5.97
N LEU A 12 -7.36 -22.11 5.39
CA LEU A 12 -6.69 -22.72 4.23
C LEU A 12 -5.92 -23.90 4.82
N THR A 13 -6.46 -25.03 4.79
CA THR A 13 -6.04 -26.25 5.45
C THR A 13 -4.55 -26.28 5.85
N ILE A 14 -4.29 -26.49 7.12
CA ILE A 14 -2.94 -26.80 7.65
C ILE A 14 -2.20 -27.79 6.75
N ARG A 15 -2.94 -28.66 6.08
CA ARG A 15 -2.46 -29.64 5.13
C ARG A 15 -1.81 -28.98 3.89
N GLU A 16 -2.43 -27.94 3.33
CA GLU A 16 -1.89 -27.21 2.19
C GLU A 16 -0.66 -26.41 2.56
N LEU A 17 -0.68 -25.76 3.72
CA LEU A 17 0.45 -25.01 4.23
C LEU A 17 1.66 -25.91 4.52
N LYS A 18 1.45 -27.11 5.00
CA LYS A 18 2.53 -28.06 5.31
C LYS A 18 3.13 -28.70 4.05
N ASN A 19 2.32 -28.90 3.02
CA ASN A 19 2.74 -29.65 1.84
C ASN A 19 3.20 -28.75 0.70
N ASP A 20 3.00 -27.44 0.81
CA ASP A 20 3.25 -26.55 -0.31
C ASP A 20 3.96 -25.27 0.13
N ALA A 21 5.29 -25.32 0.08
CA ALA A 21 6.12 -24.12 0.26
C ALA A 21 5.78 -23.01 -0.75
N THR A 22 5.17 -23.40 -1.89
CA THR A 22 4.74 -22.45 -2.93
C THR A 22 3.47 -21.70 -2.55
N LEU A 23 2.67 -22.22 -1.60
CA LEU A 23 1.45 -21.54 -1.14
C LEU A 23 1.79 -20.21 -0.47
N GLU A 24 2.77 -20.20 0.43
CA GLU A 24 3.25 -18.96 1.04
C GLU A 24 3.75 -17.99 -0.04
N GLY A 25 4.50 -18.49 -1.02
CA GLY A 25 4.97 -17.70 -2.14
C GLY A 25 3.83 -17.12 -2.97
N ARG A 26 2.77 -17.89 -3.19
CA ARG A 26 1.59 -17.40 -3.91
C ARG A 26 0.82 -16.34 -3.12
N ILE A 27 0.66 -16.54 -1.83
CA ILE A 27 0.03 -15.54 -0.95
C ILE A 27 0.84 -14.25 -0.98
N ARG A 28 2.15 -14.35 -0.82
CA ARG A 28 3.06 -13.20 -0.88
C ARG A 28 2.93 -12.45 -2.19
N LYS A 29 2.92 -13.16 -3.31
CA LYS A 29 2.78 -12.58 -4.65
C LYS A 29 1.46 -11.84 -4.81
N VAL A 30 0.35 -12.44 -4.36
CA VAL A 30 -0.97 -11.80 -4.42
C VAL A 30 -1.03 -10.56 -3.53
N MET A 31 -0.46 -10.62 -2.34
CA MET A 31 -0.37 -9.45 -1.46
C MET A 31 0.43 -8.32 -2.10
N GLU A 32 1.54 -8.65 -2.74
CA GLU A 32 2.35 -7.66 -3.46
C GLU A 32 1.59 -7.05 -4.64
N MET A 33 0.84 -7.85 -5.38
CA MET A 33 0.00 -7.36 -6.48
C MET A 33 -1.09 -6.40 -5.98
N ALA A 34 -1.75 -6.76 -4.90
CA ALA A 34 -2.79 -5.92 -4.29
C ALA A 34 -2.20 -4.61 -3.77
N ALA A 35 -1.03 -4.69 -3.11
CA ALA A 35 -0.34 -3.52 -2.60
C ALA A 35 0.15 -2.60 -3.73
N GLU A 36 0.66 -3.17 -4.82
CA GLU A 36 1.09 -2.37 -5.98
C GLU A 36 -0.09 -1.67 -6.65
N ALA A 37 -1.24 -2.34 -6.76
CA ALA A 37 -2.46 -1.73 -7.27
C ALA A 37 -2.88 -0.53 -6.39
N THR A 38 -2.79 -0.68 -5.08
CA THR A 38 -3.07 0.39 -4.12
C THR A 38 -2.05 1.53 -4.28
N ALA A 39 -0.76 1.19 -4.34
CA ALA A 39 0.31 2.17 -4.49
C ALA A 39 0.15 2.99 -5.78
N GLU A 40 -0.16 2.33 -6.89
CA GLU A 40 -0.39 2.99 -8.17
C GLU A 40 -1.55 3.99 -8.09
N SER A 41 -2.66 3.58 -7.50
CA SER A 41 -3.83 4.44 -7.31
C SER A 41 -3.53 5.63 -6.40
N VAL A 42 -2.77 5.42 -5.32
CA VAL A 42 -2.35 6.50 -4.41
C VAL A 42 -1.40 7.46 -5.12
N ARG A 43 -0.45 6.96 -5.92
CA ARG A 43 0.44 7.80 -6.73
C ARG A 43 -0.35 8.69 -7.67
N ASP A 44 -1.34 8.13 -8.35
CA ASP A 44 -2.19 8.88 -9.28
C ASP A 44 -2.97 9.98 -8.56
N GLU A 45 -3.52 9.68 -7.39
CA GLU A 45 -4.20 10.69 -6.58
C GLU A 45 -3.26 11.77 -6.08
N GLY A 46 -2.05 11.40 -5.67
CA GLY A 46 -1.02 12.35 -5.28
C GLY A 46 -0.67 13.29 -6.43
N ALA A 47 -0.49 12.75 -7.62
CA ALA A 47 -0.18 13.54 -8.80
C ALA A 47 -1.28 14.56 -9.14
N LYS A 48 -2.54 14.20 -8.88
CA LYS A 48 -3.69 15.10 -9.09
C LYS A 48 -3.83 16.16 -8.01
N LYS A 49 -3.58 15.78 -6.75
CA LYS A 49 -3.85 16.63 -5.57
C LYS A 49 -2.70 17.56 -5.22
N PHE A 50 -1.47 17.19 -5.55
CA PHE A 50 -0.29 18.00 -5.24
C PHE A 50 -0.02 18.94 -6.41
N LYS A 51 -0.21 20.23 -6.17
CA LYS A 51 -0.02 21.27 -7.15
C LYS A 51 1.28 22.04 -6.88
N GLY A 52 1.78 22.70 -7.92
CA GLY A 52 2.98 23.50 -7.84
C GLY A 52 4.19 22.80 -8.44
N LYS A 53 5.36 23.42 -8.28
CA LYS A 53 6.60 22.91 -8.83
C LYS A 53 7.04 21.66 -8.08
N LYS A 54 7.30 20.58 -8.80
CA LYS A 54 7.71 19.30 -8.20
C LYS A 54 9.22 19.11 -8.26
N PRO A 55 9.82 18.48 -7.23
CA PRO A 55 11.21 18.06 -7.29
C PRO A 55 11.42 16.94 -8.32
N SER A 56 12.68 16.59 -8.59
CA SER A 56 13.03 15.50 -9.51
C SER A 56 12.45 14.15 -9.07
N LEU A 57 12.30 13.94 -7.76
CA LEU A 57 11.61 12.77 -7.20
C LEU A 57 10.41 13.25 -6.41
N PRO A 58 9.21 13.32 -7.03
CA PRO A 58 8.00 13.74 -6.33
C PRO A 58 7.61 12.80 -5.20
N LEU A 59 6.95 13.34 -4.18
CA LEU A 59 6.53 12.56 -3.02
C LEU A 59 5.63 11.38 -3.42
N GLU A 60 4.71 11.59 -4.35
CA GLU A 60 3.81 10.53 -4.81
C GLU A 60 4.54 9.33 -5.42
N ASP A 61 5.69 9.57 -6.05
CA ASP A 61 6.50 8.49 -6.64
C ASP A 61 7.26 7.69 -5.58
N MET A 62 7.30 8.17 -4.35
CA MET A 62 7.96 7.49 -3.24
C MET A 62 7.05 6.48 -2.54
N VAL A 63 5.79 6.40 -2.92
CA VAL A 63 4.83 5.43 -2.39
C VAL A 63 5.15 4.05 -2.95
N LYS A 64 5.43 3.11 -2.05
CA LYS A 64 5.79 1.74 -2.41
C LYS A 64 5.21 0.76 -1.39
N PRO A 65 4.94 -0.48 -1.82
CA PRO A 65 4.61 -1.54 -0.86
C PRO A 65 5.80 -1.85 0.04
N GLY A 66 5.51 -2.17 1.29
CA GLY A 66 6.48 -2.76 2.19
C GLY A 66 6.55 -4.28 2.04
N PRO A 67 7.24 -4.97 2.95
CA PRO A 67 7.29 -6.43 2.93
C PRO A 67 5.96 -7.04 3.38
N THR A 68 5.64 -8.22 2.85
CA THR A 68 4.51 -9.00 3.34
C THR A 68 4.89 -9.65 4.67
N LEU A 69 4.05 -9.48 5.68
CA LEU A 69 4.24 -10.06 7.00
C LEU A 69 3.17 -11.12 7.24
N PHE A 70 3.59 -12.27 7.75
CA PHE A 70 2.69 -13.33 8.15
C PHE A 70 2.60 -13.33 9.67
N THR A 71 1.39 -13.22 10.19
CA THR A 71 1.12 -13.15 11.64
C THR A 71 0.01 -14.13 11.98
N GLY A 72 0.36 -15.29 12.52
CA GLY A 72 -0.62 -16.31 12.87
C GLY A 72 -1.50 -16.68 11.68
N ASP A 73 -2.74 -16.25 11.71
CA ASP A 73 -3.79 -16.55 10.73
C ASP A 73 -3.89 -15.52 9.60
N ALA A 74 -3.02 -14.54 9.57
CA ALA A 74 -3.15 -13.42 8.66
C ALA A 74 -1.87 -13.14 7.87
N ALA A 75 -2.04 -12.63 6.66
CA ALA A 75 -0.99 -11.96 5.91
C ALA A 75 -1.29 -10.47 5.84
N MET A 76 -0.28 -9.64 5.97
CA MET A 76 -0.42 -8.20 6.01
C MET A 76 0.66 -7.54 5.16
N ILE A 77 0.28 -6.50 4.45
CA ILE A 77 1.20 -5.65 3.71
C ILE A 77 0.77 -4.20 3.86
N GLU A 78 1.74 -3.31 4.06
CA GLU A 78 1.48 -1.88 4.13
C GLU A 78 2.05 -1.16 2.92
N VAL A 79 1.41 -0.04 2.58
CA VAL A 79 1.83 0.86 1.52
C VAL A 79 1.99 2.25 2.12
N TRP A 80 3.19 2.82 1.98
CA TRP A 80 3.48 4.16 2.50
C TRP A 80 4.57 4.84 1.69
N PRO A 81 4.70 6.19 1.78
CA PRO A 81 5.84 6.89 1.19
C PRO A 81 7.11 6.49 1.93
N GLN A 82 8.10 6.02 1.21
CA GLN A 82 9.36 5.51 1.78
C GLN A 82 10.54 6.36 1.36
N GLY A 83 11.55 6.41 2.21
CA GLY A 83 12.78 7.12 1.94
C GLY A 83 12.78 8.55 2.42
N THR A 84 13.70 9.33 1.89
CA THR A 84 13.91 10.73 2.26
C THR A 84 13.40 11.64 1.13
N TYR A 85 12.45 12.50 1.46
CA TYR A 85 11.89 13.47 0.54
C TYR A 85 12.59 14.81 0.69
N THR A 86 13.04 15.36 -0.43
CA THR A 86 13.58 16.73 -0.50
C THR A 86 12.73 17.53 -1.47
N GLY A 87 11.99 18.48 -0.95
CA GLY A 87 11.18 19.38 -1.76
C GLY A 87 12.03 20.44 -2.48
N THR A 88 11.39 21.23 -3.32
CA THR A 88 12.06 22.27 -4.14
C THR A 88 12.71 23.38 -3.29
N ARG A 89 12.29 23.55 -2.05
CA ARG A 89 12.79 24.60 -1.14
C ARG A 89 13.40 24.04 0.13
N GLY A 90 13.50 22.73 0.24
CA GLY A 90 13.50 22.20 1.55
C GLY A 90 14.70 21.42 2.00
N LYS A 91 14.72 21.25 3.32
CA LYS A 91 15.57 20.30 3.99
C LYS A 91 15.04 18.90 3.76
N PRO A 92 15.92 17.88 3.72
CA PRO A 92 15.48 16.48 3.65
C PRO A 92 14.59 16.13 4.83
N ARG A 93 13.50 15.42 4.57
CA ARG A 93 12.56 14.94 5.60
C ARG A 93 12.15 13.51 5.25
N ARG A 94 11.67 12.77 6.24
CA ARG A 94 11.12 11.45 5.97
C ARG A 94 9.88 11.59 5.09
N ALA A 95 9.84 10.85 3.98
CA ALA A 95 8.71 10.88 3.07
C ALA A 95 7.40 10.47 3.77
N GLU A 96 7.47 9.51 4.69
CA GLU A 96 6.35 9.08 5.51
C GLU A 96 5.73 10.24 6.30
N THR A 97 6.57 11.05 6.94
CA THR A 97 6.10 12.20 7.75
C THR A 97 5.42 13.24 6.86
N VAL A 98 6.02 13.59 5.73
CA VAL A 98 5.44 14.55 4.80
C VAL A 98 4.12 14.04 4.24
N GLY A 99 4.08 12.77 3.85
CA GLY A 99 2.86 12.12 3.35
C GLY A 99 1.73 12.11 4.37
N PHE A 100 2.05 11.85 5.63
CA PHE A 100 1.08 11.88 6.73
C PHE A 100 0.49 13.30 6.91
N VAL A 101 1.33 14.32 6.90
CA VAL A 101 0.87 15.71 7.01
C VAL A 101 -0.06 16.09 5.87
N LEU A 102 0.24 15.67 4.64
CA LEU A 102 -0.62 15.92 3.49
C LEU A 102 -1.93 15.14 3.57
N GLU A 103 -1.90 13.93 4.11
CA GLU A 103 -3.11 13.11 4.27
C GLU A 103 -4.08 13.74 5.27
N TYR A 104 -3.59 14.14 6.44
CA TYR A 104 -4.43 14.56 7.55
C TYR A 104 -4.49 16.07 7.74
N GLY A 105 -3.58 16.80 7.11
CA GLY A 105 -3.48 18.24 7.30
C GLY A 105 -2.81 18.61 8.63
N ARG A 106 -2.78 19.89 8.90
CA ARG A 106 -2.32 20.46 10.17
C ARG A 106 -2.98 21.81 10.35
N THR A 107 -2.69 22.52 11.43
CA THR A 107 -3.35 23.78 11.81
C THR A 107 -3.39 24.83 10.69
N ASP A 108 -2.33 24.91 9.88
CA ASP A 108 -2.18 25.88 8.79
C ASP A 108 -2.37 25.28 7.41
N MET A 109 -2.79 24.03 7.31
CA MET A 109 -2.92 23.32 6.04
C MET A 109 -4.09 22.36 6.07
N ALA A 110 -4.97 22.44 5.07
CA ALA A 110 -6.08 21.51 4.91
C ALA A 110 -5.59 20.11 4.50
N ALA A 111 -6.31 19.10 4.96
CA ALA A 111 -6.04 17.71 4.59
C ALA A 111 -6.29 17.48 3.09
N ARG A 112 -5.40 16.75 2.43
CA ARG A 112 -5.53 16.43 1.01
C ARG A 112 -6.03 15.01 0.75
N ARG A 113 -6.03 14.15 1.76
CA ARG A 113 -6.63 12.79 1.73
C ARG A 113 -6.24 11.94 0.52
N TRP A 114 -5.01 12.02 0.10
CA TRP A 114 -4.56 11.31 -1.10
C TRP A 114 -4.50 9.79 -0.92
N PHE A 115 -4.13 9.31 0.26
CA PHE A 115 -4.17 7.87 0.56
C PHE A 115 -5.60 7.36 0.67
N LYS A 116 -6.46 8.08 1.34
CA LYS A 116 -7.87 7.71 1.45
C LYS A 116 -8.53 7.62 0.07
N ALA A 117 -8.32 8.62 -0.78
CA ALA A 117 -8.87 8.63 -2.12
C ALA A 117 -8.30 7.52 -3.00
N GLY A 118 -6.98 7.32 -2.97
CA GLY A 118 -6.32 6.28 -3.74
C GLY A 118 -6.73 4.89 -3.31
N THR A 119 -6.79 4.64 -2.01
CA THR A 119 -7.22 3.36 -1.45
C THR A 119 -8.66 3.06 -1.84
N ARG A 120 -9.55 4.05 -1.76
CA ARG A 120 -10.96 3.90 -2.16
C ARG A 120 -11.08 3.51 -3.63
N LYS A 121 -10.34 4.15 -4.51
CA LYS A 121 -10.36 3.85 -5.94
C LYS A 121 -9.79 2.48 -6.26
N ALA A 122 -8.81 2.02 -5.50
CA ALA A 122 -8.21 0.71 -5.69
C ALA A 122 -9.00 -0.45 -5.12
N THR A 123 -9.98 -0.19 -4.23
CA THR A 123 -10.69 -1.24 -3.45
C THR A 123 -11.24 -2.34 -4.34
N LYS A 124 -11.90 -2.00 -5.43
CA LYS A 124 -12.51 -2.99 -6.33
C LYS A 124 -11.46 -3.91 -6.96
N LYS A 125 -10.37 -3.33 -7.43
CA LYS A 125 -9.27 -4.09 -8.05
C LYS A 125 -8.55 -4.97 -7.02
N VAL A 126 -8.30 -4.43 -5.84
CA VAL A 126 -7.68 -5.17 -4.72
C VAL A 126 -8.55 -6.36 -4.32
N ASN A 127 -9.85 -6.14 -4.18
CA ASN A 127 -10.78 -7.23 -3.84
C ASN A 127 -10.80 -8.31 -4.90
N SER A 128 -10.76 -7.94 -6.18
CA SER A 128 -10.69 -8.91 -7.29
C SER A 128 -9.42 -9.76 -7.22
N ILE A 129 -8.28 -9.15 -6.94
CA ILE A 129 -7.00 -9.85 -6.80
C ILE A 129 -7.05 -10.85 -5.64
N ILE A 130 -7.59 -10.43 -4.50
CA ILE A 130 -7.70 -11.29 -3.31
C ILE A 130 -8.69 -12.43 -3.55
N MET A 131 -9.80 -12.17 -4.24
CA MET A 131 -10.78 -13.21 -4.58
C MET A 131 -10.20 -14.26 -5.51
N GLU A 132 -9.34 -13.88 -6.45
CA GLU A 132 -8.62 -14.83 -7.30
C GLU A 132 -7.73 -15.76 -6.47
N LEU A 133 -7.06 -15.22 -5.45
CA LEU A 133 -6.26 -16.04 -4.53
C LEU A 133 -7.15 -17.07 -3.83
N GLN A 134 -8.28 -16.63 -3.27
CA GLN A 134 -9.21 -17.51 -2.56
C GLN A 134 -9.82 -18.57 -3.50
N GLY A 135 -10.18 -18.17 -4.71
CA GLY A 135 -10.71 -19.09 -5.73
C GLY A 135 -9.68 -20.11 -6.19
N GLY A 136 -8.42 -19.70 -6.34
CA GLY A 136 -7.34 -20.58 -6.74
C GLY A 136 -6.93 -21.58 -5.66
N MET A 137 -7.40 -21.41 -4.42
CA MET A 137 -7.12 -22.29 -3.29
C MET A 137 -8.31 -23.18 -2.90
N ALA A 138 -9.41 -22.98 -3.55
CA ALA A 138 -10.63 -23.77 -3.30
C ALA A 138 -10.51 -25.19 -3.85
#